data_a0460c4b3ffcaa7306e00c5538715cf5
#
_entry.id   a0460c4b3ffcaa7306e00c5538715cf5
#
_cell.length_a   1.000
_cell.length_b   1.000
_cell.length_c   1.000
_cell.angle_alpha   90.00
_cell.angle_beta   90.00
_cell.angle_gamma   90.00
#
_symmetry.space_group_name_H-M   'P 1'
#
loop_
_entity.id
_entity.type
_entity.pdbx_description
1 polymer ?
#
loop_
_entity_poly.entity_id
_entity_poly.type
_entity_poly.pdbx_seq_one_letter_code
_entity_poly.pdbx_strand_id
1 'polypeptide(L)'
;MTDPVLVANGLVRRFGDLTAVDDVSFRIEPGETYGLLGPNGAGKTTIISMVAGLLGPDAGETRILGKAIGPGVVSAKAHIGLVPQELAIYPDLTGRENLRFFGRLQKLGGDQLKRRIDEVLTVIGLEDRGGDLTKEYSGGMKRRLNIGIGLLHQPELLILDEPTVGVDPQSRNSILKSVEALAVSGMAVLYTTHYMEEAERLCDRIGILDHGVMQAEGTRDELLVLTGETDRVHLEGTGNLEAATTALRRLGAVKSVTGDRRNIERSGCDCPCGG
;
A
#
# COMPACT_ATOMS: atom_id res chain seq x y z
N MET A 1 21.53 -4.05 13.93
CA MET A 1 20.11 -4.24 13.56
C MET A 1 19.40 -2.98 14.00
N THR A 2 18.73 -2.29 13.12
CA THR A 2 17.90 -1.14 13.47
C THR A 2 16.62 -1.65 14.11
N ASP A 3 16.17 -0.99 15.19
CA ASP A 3 14.91 -1.36 15.84
C ASP A 3 13.72 -1.08 14.90
N PRO A 4 12.69 -1.94 14.88
CA PRO A 4 11.50 -1.73 14.04
C PRO A 4 10.75 -0.45 14.44
N VAL A 5 10.18 0.23 13.43
CA VAL A 5 9.36 1.43 13.66
C VAL A 5 8.04 1.07 14.31
N LEU A 6 7.43 -0.05 13.89
CA LEU A 6 6.20 -0.58 14.45
C LEU A 6 6.38 -2.04 14.84
N VAL A 7 5.88 -2.40 16.02
CA VAL A 7 5.65 -3.79 16.45
C VAL A 7 4.21 -3.93 16.94
N ALA A 8 3.46 -4.81 16.30
CA ALA A 8 2.16 -5.30 16.74
C ALA A 8 2.34 -6.75 17.19
N ASN A 9 1.95 -7.08 18.40
CA ASN A 9 2.19 -8.41 18.97
C ASN A 9 0.91 -8.96 19.62
N GLY A 10 0.39 -10.07 19.11
CA GLY A 10 -0.74 -10.80 19.64
C GLY A 10 -2.02 -9.97 19.75
N LEU A 11 -2.30 -9.10 18.76
CA LEU A 11 -3.44 -8.19 18.81
C LEU A 11 -4.76 -8.95 18.75
N VAL A 12 -5.60 -8.73 19.76
CA VAL A 12 -6.98 -9.25 19.80
C VAL A 12 -7.94 -8.10 20.02
N ARG A 13 -9.04 -8.09 19.27
CA ARG A 13 -10.13 -7.13 19.48
C ARG A 13 -11.49 -7.76 19.20
N ARG A 14 -12.41 -7.60 20.17
CA ARG A 14 -13.79 -8.10 20.12
C ARG A 14 -14.79 -6.96 20.21
N PHE A 15 -15.89 -7.10 19.52
CA PHE A 15 -17.05 -6.22 19.59
C PHE A 15 -18.29 -7.07 19.83
N GLY A 16 -18.73 -7.17 21.09
CA GLY A 16 -19.73 -8.15 21.51
C GLY A 16 -19.27 -9.57 21.20
N ASP A 17 -20.07 -10.31 20.43
CA ASP A 17 -19.75 -11.70 20.05
C ASP A 17 -18.81 -11.78 18.82
N LEU A 18 -18.52 -10.66 18.14
CA LEU A 18 -17.65 -10.63 16.97
C LEU A 18 -16.18 -10.44 17.40
N THR A 19 -15.33 -11.40 17.09
CA THR A 19 -13.87 -11.21 17.15
C THR A 19 -13.42 -10.59 15.82
N ALA A 20 -13.13 -9.28 15.85
CA ALA A 20 -12.74 -8.53 14.66
C ALA A 20 -11.24 -8.65 14.33
N VAL A 21 -10.42 -8.96 15.34
CA VAL A 21 -8.98 -9.24 15.20
C VAL A 21 -8.64 -10.34 16.21
N ASP A 22 -7.95 -11.38 15.76
CA ASP A 22 -7.63 -12.55 16.56
C ASP A 22 -6.15 -12.93 16.38
N ASP A 23 -5.35 -12.69 17.41
CA ASP A 23 -3.93 -13.01 17.54
C ASP A 23 -3.05 -12.52 16.37
N VAL A 24 -3.25 -11.27 15.91
CA VAL A 24 -2.49 -10.70 14.81
C VAL A 24 -1.18 -10.11 15.30
N SER A 25 -0.08 -10.55 14.70
CA SER A 25 1.28 -10.06 14.96
C SER A 25 1.98 -9.70 13.66
N PHE A 26 2.64 -8.55 13.61
CA PHE A 26 3.52 -8.12 12.51
C PHE A 26 4.43 -6.98 12.97
N ARG A 27 5.44 -6.66 12.17
CA ARG A 27 6.35 -5.55 12.41
C ARG A 27 6.67 -4.81 11.12
N ILE A 28 7.08 -3.55 11.24
CA ILE A 28 7.50 -2.71 10.11
C ILE A 28 8.89 -2.15 10.45
N GLU A 29 9.83 -2.38 9.55
CA GLU A 29 11.20 -1.90 9.66
C GLU A 29 11.31 -0.43 9.17
N PRO A 30 12.38 0.31 9.53
CA PRO A 30 12.61 1.64 8.97
C PRO A 30 12.72 1.60 7.43
N GLY A 31 11.94 2.45 6.75
CA GLY A 31 11.90 2.54 5.29
C GLY A 31 11.12 1.43 4.60
N GLU A 32 10.51 0.51 5.35
CA GLU A 32 9.68 -0.58 4.80
C GLU A 32 8.28 -0.09 4.48
N THR A 33 7.77 -0.49 3.31
CA THR A 33 6.34 -0.42 3.00
C THR A 33 5.71 -1.78 3.28
N TYR A 34 4.91 -1.86 4.34
CA TYR A 34 4.18 -3.06 4.72
C TYR A 34 2.73 -2.98 4.24
N GLY A 35 2.31 -3.95 3.45
CA GLY A 35 0.94 -4.08 2.95
C GLY A 35 0.07 -4.93 3.86
N LEU A 36 -1.10 -4.43 4.26
CA LEU A 36 -2.13 -5.23 4.91
C LEU A 36 -3.27 -5.45 3.91
N LEU A 37 -3.26 -6.61 3.28
CA LEU A 37 -4.19 -7.01 2.22
C LEU A 37 -5.34 -7.84 2.78
N GLY A 38 -6.56 -7.58 2.35
CA GLY A 38 -7.70 -8.40 2.72
C GLY A 38 -9.02 -7.82 2.26
N PRO A 39 -10.10 -8.60 2.22
CA PRO A 39 -11.43 -8.12 1.83
C PRO A 39 -11.99 -7.08 2.81
N ASN A 40 -13.10 -6.47 2.43
CA ASN A 40 -13.83 -5.59 3.35
C ASN A 40 -14.36 -6.42 4.53
N GLY A 41 -14.20 -5.88 5.74
CA GLY A 41 -14.56 -6.59 6.96
C GLY A 41 -13.48 -7.55 7.49
N ALA A 42 -12.33 -7.70 6.83
CA ALA A 42 -11.25 -8.57 7.30
C ALA A 42 -10.58 -8.12 8.62
N GLY A 43 -10.87 -6.90 9.11
CA GLY A 43 -10.28 -6.37 10.35
C GLY A 43 -9.21 -5.29 10.13
N LYS A 44 -8.89 -4.90 8.89
CA LYS A 44 -7.83 -3.94 8.55
C LYS A 44 -7.96 -2.60 9.30
N THR A 45 -9.11 -1.95 9.22
CA THR A 45 -9.37 -0.66 9.90
C THR A 45 -9.34 -0.79 11.43
N THR A 46 -9.72 -1.96 11.98
CA THR A 46 -9.59 -2.25 13.41
C THR A 46 -8.11 -2.32 13.82
N ILE A 47 -7.28 -3.01 13.04
CA ILE A 47 -5.82 -3.08 13.27
C ILE A 47 -5.23 -1.68 13.18
N ILE A 48 -5.53 -0.90 12.14
CA ILE A 48 -5.09 0.49 12.00
C ILE A 48 -5.47 1.32 13.23
N SER A 49 -6.71 1.19 13.72
CA SER A 49 -7.18 1.94 14.88
C SER A 49 -6.41 1.58 16.15
N MET A 50 -6.01 0.32 16.32
CA MET A 50 -5.16 -0.13 17.43
C MET A 50 -3.72 0.39 17.26
N VAL A 51 -3.14 0.26 16.08
CA VAL A 51 -1.78 0.73 15.75
C VAL A 51 -1.67 2.25 15.89
N ALA A 52 -2.69 3.00 15.48
CA ALA A 52 -2.74 4.45 15.65
C ALA A 52 -3.07 4.88 17.10
N GLY A 53 -3.31 3.93 18.01
CA GLY A 53 -3.66 4.21 19.40
C GLY A 53 -5.02 4.88 19.57
N LEU A 54 -5.92 4.75 18.61
CA LEU A 54 -7.30 5.23 18.67
C LEU A 54 -8.19 4.25 19.42
N LEU A 55 -7.85 2.96 19.34
CA LEU A 55 -8.55 1.84 19.96
C LEU A 55 -7.55 1.03 20.78
N GLY A 56 -7.92 0.64 21.99
CA GLY A 56 -7.12 -0.31 22.78
C GLY A 56 -7.39 -1.75 22.34
N PRO A 57 -6.38 -2.62 22.23
CA PRO A 57 -6.61 -4.04 22.07
C PRO A 57 -7.19 -4.65 23.37
N ASP A 58 -7.93 -5.76 23.25
CA ASP A 58 -8.39 -6.57 24.40
C ASP A 58 -7.27 -7.48 24.91
N ALA A 59 -6.34 -7.88 24.00
CA ALA A 59 -5.09 -8.56 24.34
C ALA A 59 -4.01 -8.16 23.33
N GLY A 60 -2.76 -8.40 23.71
CA GLY A 60 -1.60 -7.99 22.92
C GLY A 60 -1.19 -6.54 23.13
N GLU A 61 -0.21 -6.08 22.38
CA GLU A 61 0.29 -4.72 22.47
C GLU A 61 0.78 -4.18 21.12
N THR A 62 0.80 -2.84 21.01
CA THR A 62 1.43 -2.13 19.91
C THR A 62 2.52 -1.24 20.44
N ARG A 63 3.68 -1.20 19.75
CA ARG A 63 4.79 -0.31 20.05
C ARG A 63 5.21 0.47 18.81
N ILE A 64 5.47 1.76 18.99
CA ILE A 64 6.05 2.66 17.99
C ILE A 64 7.41 3.13 18.51
N LEU A 65 8.48 2.89 17.75
CA LEU A 65 9.86 3.19 18.17
C LEU A 65 10.16 2.68 19.60
N GLY A 66 9.74 1.43 19.88
CA GLY A 66 9.89 0.78 21.18
C GLY A 66 8.94 1.27 22.29
N LYS A 67 8.16 2.35 22.08
CA LYS A 67 7.21 2.90 23.05
C LYS A 67 5.82 2.31 22.86
N ALA A 68 5.21 1.81 23.94
CA ALA A 68 3.83 1.33 23.89
C ALA A 68 2.87 2.45 23.47
N ILE A 69 1.89 2.13 22.63
CA ILE A 69 0.85 3.03 22.18
C ILE A 69 -0.53 2.52 22.60
N GLY A 70 -1.45 3.44 22.82
CA GLY A 70 -2.83 3.14 23.18
C GLY A 70 -3.66 4.39 23.35
N PRO A 71 -4.95 4.26 23.71
CA PRO A 71 -5.80 5.40 24.04
C PRO A 71 -5.18 6.22 25.16
N GLY A 72 -5.07 7.56 24.94
CA GLY A 72 -4.46 8.48 25.92
C GLY A 72 -2.94 8.64 25.89
N VAL A 73 -2.21 7.77 25.18
CA VAL A 73 -0.74 7.92 25.02
C VAL A 73 -0.44 8.89 23.86
N VAL A 74 -0.16 10.15 24.17
CA VAL A 74 0.05 11.21 23.16
C VAL A 74 1.45 11.16 22.57
N SER A 75 2.47 10.81 23.35
CA SER A 75 3.88 10.89 22.93
C SER A 75 4.23 9.99 21.75
N ALA A 76 3.67 8.78 21.68
CA ALA A 76 3.91 7.87 20.58
C ALA A 76 3.13 8.26 19.30
N LYS A 77 1.96 8.92 19.46
CA LYS A 77 1.15 9.38 18.33
C LYS A 77 1.82 10.48 17.50
N ALA A 78 2.73 11.24 18.09
CA ALA A 78 3.49 12.25 17.37
C ALA A 78 4.40 11.67 16.27
N HIS A 79 4.68 10.37 16.32
CA HIS A 79 5.50 9.65 15.33
C HIS A 79 4.67 9.01 14.21
N ILE A 80 3.33 9.19 14.23
CA ILE A 80 2.41 8.55 13.29
C ILE A 80 1.68 9.60 12.47
N GLY A 81 1.73 9.48 11.14
CA GLY A 81 0.82 10.13 10.21
C GLY A 81 -0.32 9.18 9.85
N LEU A 82 -1.55 9.50 10.24
CA LEU A 82 -2.72 8.69 9.87
C LEU A 82 -3.51 9.38 8.77
N VAL A 83 -3.73 8.64 7.70
CA VAL A 83 -4.57 9.04 6.55
C VAL A 83 -5.76 8.09 6.49
N PRO A 84 -6.91 8.49 7.03
CA PRO A 84 -8.11 7.64 7.05
C PRO A 84 -8.71 7.49 5.65
N GLN A 85 -9.55 6.46 5.49
CA GLN A 85 -10.31 6.22 4.27
C GLN A 85 -11.25 7.40 3.93
N GLU A 86 -11.86 8.03 4.92
CA GLU A 86 -12.65 9.24 4.74
C GLU A 86 -11.75 10.48 4.61
N LEU A 87 -12.21 11.43 3.79
CA LEU A 87 -11.46 12.67 3.57
C LEU A 87 -11.65 13.63 4.75
N ALA A 88 -10.57 13.96 5.44
CA ALA A 88 -10.57 14.92 6.56
C ALA A 88 -10.13 16.31 6.09
N ILE A 89 -10.80 16.86 5.06
CA ILE A 89 -10.48 18.18 4.48
C ILE A 89 -11.66 19.14 4.55
N TYR A 90 -11.39 20.42 4.62
CA TYR A 90 -12.38 21.49 4.62
C TYR A 90 -12.58 22.02 3.19
N PRO A 91 -13.75 21.81 2.56
CA PRO A 91 -13.98 22.13 1.15
C PRO A 91 -13.91 23.62 0.82
N ASP A 92 -14.21 24.48 1.76
CA ASP A 92 -14.22 25.95 1.62
C ASP A 92 -12.87 26.61 1.95
N LEU A 93 -11.85 25.80 2.27
CA LEU A 93 -10.46 26.25 2.41
C LEU A 93 -9.65 25.85 1.17
N THR A 94 -8.62 26.64 0.88
CA THR A 94 -7.61 26.27 -0.11
C THR A 94 -6.76 25.09 0.36
N GLY A 95 -6.03 24.45 -0.55
CA GLY A 95 -5.09 23.38 -0.18
C GLY A 95 -4.08 23.83 0.88
N ARG A 96 -3.50 25.04 0.72
CA ARG A 96 -2.57 25.64 1.69
C ARG A 96 -3.21 25.96 3.02
N GLU A 97 -4.46 26.41 3.04
CA GLU A 97 -5.18 26.71 4.27
C GLU A 97 -5.54 25.44 5.03
N ASN A 98 -5.93 24.35 4.34
CA ASN A 98 -6.10 23.05 4.94
C ASN A 98 -4.80 22.58 5.63
N LEU A 99 -3.68 22.57 4.90
CA LEU A 99 -2.38 22.19 5.46
C LEU A 99 -1.99 23.09 6.64
N ARG A 100 -2.24 24.40 6.55
CA ARG A 100 -1.96 25.33 7.66
C ARG A 100 -2.82 25.05 8.88
N PHE A 101 -4.08 24.73 8.70
CA PHE A 101 -5.00 24.38 9.80
C PHE A 101 -4.50 23.15 10.55
N PHE A 102 -4.26 22.04 9.83
CA PHE A 102 -3.79 20.79 10.43
C PHE A 102 -2.38 20.91 11.01
N GLY A 103 -1.48 21.63 10.34
CA GLY A 103 -0.14 21.88 10.88
C GLY A 103 -0.15 22.63 12.21
N ARG A 104 -1.06 23.59 12.39
CA ARG A 104 -1.26 24.27 13.68
C ARG A 104 -1.78 23.34 14.77
N LEU A 105 -2.68 22.39 14.43
CA LEU A 105 -3.12 21.36 15.36
C LEU A 105 -1.95 20.48 15.83
N GLN A 106 -0.97 20.25 14.95
CA GLN A 106 0.29 19.55 15.27
C GLN A 106 1.34 20.46 15.91
N LYS A 107 0.94 21.66 16.37
CA LYS A 107 1.79 22.66 17.04
C LYS A 107 2.91 23.23 16.17
N LEU A 108 2.84 23.07 14.85
CA LEU A 108 3.73 23.73 13.90
C LEU A 108 3.33 25.20 13.75
N GLY A 109 4.30 26.10 13.61
CA GLY A 109 4.03 27.54 13.47
C GLY A 109 5.11 28.30 12.72
N GLY A 110 4.85 29.60 12.47
CA GLY A 110 5.81 30.52 11.89
C GLY A 110 6.36 30.06 10.52
N ASP A 111 7.62 30.34 10.29
CA ASP A 111 8.32 30.01 9.04
C ASP A 111 8.53 28.50 8.86
N GLN A 112 8.60 27.74 9.96
CA GLN A 112 8.68 26.28 9.88
C GLN A 112 7.45 25.71 9.21
N LEU A 113 6.24 26.11 9.65
CA LEU A 113 5.00 25.63 9.05
C LEU A 113 4.90 26.03 7.57
N LYS A 114 5.31 27.26 7.22
CA LYS A 114 5.28 27.74 5.85
C LYS A 114 6.16 26.86 4.95
N ARG A 115 7.42 26.65 5.33
CA ARG A 115 8.35 25.77 4.58
C ARG A 115 7.77 24.35 4.45
N ARG A 116 7.24 23.81 5.57
CA ARG A 116 6.70 22.45 5.57
C ARG A 116 5.49 22.29 4.65
N ILE A 117 4.62 23.30 4.55
CA ILE A 117 3.51 23.31 3.59
C ILE A 117 4.01 23.27 2.14
N ASP A 118 5.03 24.05 1.81
CA ASP A 118 5.60 24.06 0.46
C ASP A 118 6.22 22.70 0.11
N GLU A 119 7.01 22.11 1.01
CA GLU A 119 7.59 20.76 0.87
C GLU A 119 6.50 19.70 0.65
N VAL A 120 5.46 19.71 1.49
CA VAL A 120 4.37 18.74 1.40
C VAL A 120 3.61 18.89 0.08
N LEU A 121 3.31 20.12 -0.36
CA LEU A 121 2.64 20.34 -1.63
C LEU A 121 3.45 19.78 -2.81
N THR A 122 4.77 19.93 -2.79
CA THR A 122 5.66 19.32 -3.79
C THR A 122 5.61 17.79 -3.75
N VAL A 123 5.73 17.20 -2.56
CA VAL A 123 5.69 15.72 -2.39
C VAL A 123 4.38 15.13 -2.93
N ILE A 124 3.25 15.81 -2.68
CA ILE A 124 1.94 15.33 -3.16
C ILE A 124 1.57 15.82 -4.57
N GLY A 125 2.47 16.57 -5.26
CA GLY A 125 2.28 17.12 -6.62
C GLY A 125 1.09 18.05 -6.72
N LEU A 126 0.94 18.99 -5.77
CA LEU A 126 -0.11 20.01 -5.73
C LEU A 126 0.44 21.42 -5.53
N GLU A 127 1.72 21.66 -5.84
CA GLU A 127 2.38 22.97 -5.67
C GLU A 127 1.68 24.09 -6.43
N ASP A 128 1.27 23.84 -7.68
CA ASP A 128 0.58 24.84 -8.54
C ASP A 128 -0.89 25.01 -8.21
N ARG A 129 -1.45 24.09 -7.43
CA ARG A 129 -2.88 24.06 -7.07
C ARG A 129 -3.12 24.39 -5.60
N GLY A 130 -2.08 24.61 -4.82
CA GLY A 130 -2.17 24.87 -3.38
C GLY A 130 -3.02 26.10 -3.00
N GLY A 131 -3.19 27.06 -3.92
CA GLY A 131 -4.01 28.27 -3.76
C GLY A 131 -5.49 28.08 -4.10
N ASP A 132 -5.88 26.98 -4.75
CA ASP A 132 -7.26 26.76 -5.18
C ASP A 132 -8.11 26.20 -4.03
N LEU A 133 -9.41 26.50 -4.05
CA LEU A 133 -10.36 25.95 -3.09
C LEU A 133 -10.48 24.43 -3.24
N THR A 134 -10.46 23.69 -2.12
CA THR A 134 -10.46 22.21 -2.20
C THR A 134 -11.77 21.62 -2.67
N LYS A 135 -12.88 22.36 -2.68
CA LYS A 135 -14.12 21.96 -3.35
C LYS A 135 -13.95 21.78 -4.86
N GLU A 136 -13.00 22.50 -5.48
CA GLU A 136 -12.67 22.45 -6.92
C GLU A 136 -11.68 21.33 -7.26
N TYR A 137 -11.14 20.66 -6.24
CA TYR A 137 -10.21 19.56 -6.44
C TYR A 137 -10.94 18.30 -6.96
N SER A 138 -10.28 17.57 -7.87
CA SER A 138 -10.69 16.20 -8.21
C SER A 138 -10.61 15.28 -6.99
N GLY A 139 -11.28 14.12 -7.05
CA GLY A 139 -11.18 13.12 -5.98
C GLY A 139 -9.75 12.72 -5.65
N GLY A 140 -8.92 12.52 -6.69
CA GLY A 140 -7.51 12.21 -6.52
C GLY A 140 -6.68 13.35 -5.92
N MET A 141 -6.98 14.61 -6.27
CA MET A 141 -6.33 15.78 -5.64
C MET A 141 -6.70 15.88 -4.16
N LYS A 142 -7.97 15.67 -3.82
CA LYS A 142 -8.43 15.64 -2.42
C LYS A 142 -7.73 14.54 -1.62
N ARG A 143 -7.59 13.35 -2.20
CA ARG A 143 -6.90 12.23 -1.57
C ARG A 143 -5.40 12.51 -1.35
N ARG A 144 -4.72 13.09 -2.35
CA ARG A 144 -3.32 13.50 -2.20
C ARG A 144 -3.15 14.58 -1.14
N LEU A 145 -4.06 15.56 -1.05
CA LEU A 145 -4.04 16.55 0.03
C LEU A 145 -4.21 15.89 1.41
N ASN A 146 -5.11 14.89 1.53
CA ASN A 146 -5.30 14.12 2.77
C ASN A 146 -4.01 13.39 3.18
N ILE A 147 -3.28 12.81 2.23
CA ILE A 147 -1.94 12.24 2.46
C ILE A 147 -0.98 13.33 2.96
N GLY A 148 -0.97 14.50 2.31
CA GLY A 148 -0.15 15.64 2.71
C GLY A 148 -0.40 16.10 4.15
N ILE A 149 -1.65 16.07 4.62
CA ILE A 149 -1.98 16.36 6.02
C ILE A 149 -1.27 15.38 6.96
N GLY A 150 -1.27 14.09 6.64
CA GLY A 150 -0.56 13.06 7.42
C GLY A 150 0.95 13.25 7.48
N LEU A 151 1.54 13.95 6.50
CA LEU A 151 2.98 14.17 6.40
C LEU A 151 3.49 15.44 7.10
N LEU A 152 2.60 16.35 7.54
CA LEU A 152 2.98 17.70 8.01
C LEU A 152 4.00 17.69 9.14
N HIS A 153 3.84 16.84 10.11
CA HIS A 153 4.67 16.77 11.33
C HIS A 153 5.87 15.83 11.20
N GLN A 154 6.20 15.39 9.98
CA GLN A 154 7.33 14.49 9.67
C GLN A 154 7.30 13.20 10.50
N PRO A 155 6.22 12.39 10.38
CA PRO A 155 6.12 11.15 11.12
C PRO A 155 7.17 10.13 10.67
N GLU A 156 7.55 9.21 11.54
CA GLU A 156 8.38 8.05 11.21
C GLU A 156 7.57 6.92 10.58
N LEU A 157 6.26 6.85 10.86
CA LEU A 157 5.32 5.88 10.28
C LEU A 157 4.13 6.61 9.63
N LEU A 158 3.90 6.37 8.35
CA LEU A 158 2.70 6.81 7.65
C LEU A 158 1.73 5.63 7.52
N ILE A 159 0.51 5.80 8.00
CA ILE A 159 -0.58 4.81 7.89
C ILE A 159 -1.58 5.30 6.87
N LEU A 160 -1.83 4.51 5.82
CA LEU A 160 -2.74 4.81 4.73
C LEU A 160 -3.87 3.77 4.70
N ASP A 161 -5.07 4.18 5.10
CA ASP A 161 -6.24 3.29 5.10
C ASP A 161 -6.98 3.40 3.76
N GLU A 162 -6.81 2.38 2.91
CA GLU A 162 -7.41 2.24 1.57
C GLU A 162 -7.38 3.56 0.74
N PRO A 163 -6.18 4.16 0.51
CA PRO A 163 -6.09 5.53 -0.01
C PRO A 163 -6.56 5.69 -1.45
N THR A 164 -6.80 4.62 -2.19
CA THR A 164 -7.19 4.63 -3.61
C THR A 164 -8.66 4.29 -3.84
N VAL A 165 -9.40 3.97 -2.78
CA VAL A 165 -10.83 3.64 -2.90
C VAL A 165 -11.63 4.82 -3.41
N GLY A 166 -12.46 4.58 -4.44
CA GLY A 166 -13.38 5.58 -5.00
C GLY A 166 -12.72 6.64 -5.89
N VAL A 167 -11.45 6.44 -6.31
CA VAL A 167 -10.80 7.34 -7.26
C VAL A 167 -10.67 6.69 -8.65
N ASP A 168 -10.61 7.53 -9.67
CA ASP A 168 -10.40 7.09 -11.05
C ASP A 168 -8.99 6.49 -11.27
N PRO A 169 -8.77 5.71 -12.35
CA PRO A 169 -7.49 5.03 -12.59
C PRO A 169 -6.28 5.96 -12.70
N GLN A 170 -6.45 7.16 -13.28
CA GLN A 170 -5.37 8.13 -13.41
C GLN A 170 -4.97 8.70 -12.03
N SER A 171 -5.96 9.07 -11.23
CA SER A 171 -5.77 9.54 -9.86
C SER A 171 -5.17 8.45 -8.97
N ARG A 172 -5.64 7.19 -9.11
CA ARG A 172 -5.07 6.02 -8.42
C ARG A 172 -3.58 5.90 -8.70
N ASN A 173 -3.17 5.93 -9.97
CA ASN A 173 -1.75 5.84 -10.34
C ASN A 173 -0.92 7.02 -9.77
N SER A 174 -1.48 8.22 -9.72
CA SER A 174 -0.81 9.38 -9.14
C SER A 174 -0.61 9.24 -7.62
N ILE A 175 -1.59 8.66 -6.90
CA ILE A 175 -1.48 8.36 -5.46
C ILE A 175 -0.39 7.32 -5.23
N LEU A 176 -0.40 6.21 -5.99
CA LEU A 176 0.61 5.15 -5.87
C LEU A 176 2.02 5.69 -6.07
N LYS A 177 2.25 6.54 -7.10
CA LYS A 177 3.54 7.21 -7.33
C LYS A 177 3.98 8.09 -6.15
N SER A 178 3.03 8.80 -5.50
CA SER A 178 3.36 9.59 -4.32
C SER A 178 3.81 8.71 -3.15
N VAL A 179 3.17 7.56 -2.96
CA VAL A 179 3.55 6.59 -1.92
C VAL A 179 4.91 5.96 -2.22
N GLU A 180 5.17 5.58 -3.48
CA GLU A 180 6.48 5.08 -3.92
C GLU A 180 7.60 6.09 -3.61
N ALA A 181 7.38 7.37 -3.90
CA ALA A 181 8.37 8.43 -3.62
C ALA A 181 8.66 8.58 -2.11
N LEU A 182 7.64 8.41 -1.26
CA LEU A 182 7.80 8.43 0.20
C LEU A 182 8.62 7.22 0.69
N ALA A 183 8.34 6.02 0.17
CA ALA A 183 9.12 4.82 0.49
C ALA A 183 10.59 4.98 0.11
N VAL A 184 10.88 5.47 -1.11
CA VAL A 184 12.26 5.75 -1.57
C VAL A 184 12.96 6.77 -0.67
N SER A 185 12.23 7.73 -0.07
CA SER A 185 12.80 8.69 0.90
C SER A 185 13.09 8.09 2.28
N GLY A 186 12.81 6.81 2.51
CA GLY A 186 13.06 6.09 3.76
C GLY A 186 11.91 6.18 4.77
N MET A 187 10.71 6.59 4.37
CA MET A 187 9.51 6.60 5.20
C MET A 187 9.02 5.16 5.42
N ALA A 188 8.76 4.77 6.67
CA ALA A 188 8.03 3.55 6.96
C ALA A 188 6.54 3.74 6.67
N VAL A 189 5.93 2.80 5.95
CA VAL A 189 4.53 2.91 5.52
C VAL A 189 3.75 1.65 5.89
N LEU A 190 2.60 1.81 6.53
CA LEU A 190 1.56 0.78 6.63
C LEU A 190 0.46 1.12 5.62
N TYR A 191 0.35 0.29 4.59
CA TYR A 191 -0.59 0.48 3.48
C TYR A 191 -1.69 -0.57 3.52
N THR A 192 -2.96 -0.18 3.66
CA THR A 192 -4.06 -1.15 3.54
C THR A 192 -4.74 -1.07 2.20
N THR A 193 -5.10 -2.21 1.67
CA THR A 193 -5.84 -2.32 0.40
C THR A 193 -6.57 -3.66 0.32
N HIS A 194 -7.53 -3.76 -0.57
CA HIS A 194 -8.12 -5.02 -1.02
C HIS A 194 -7.73 -5.35 -2.48
N TYR A 195 -6.84 -4.55 -3.08
CA TYR A 195 -6.32 -4.75 -4.44
C TYR A 195 -4.92 -5.36 -4.38
N MET A 196 -4.77 -6.60 -4.86
CA MET A 196 -3.49 -7.30 -4.90
C MET A 196 -2.44 -6.51 -5.71
N GLU A 197 -2.83 -5.96 -6.86
CA GLU A 197 -1.94 -5.19 -7.74
C GLU A 197 -1.27 -3.99 -7.04
N GLU A 198 -1.95 -3.36 -6.09
CA GLU A 198 -1.38 -2.25 -5.32
C GLU A 198 -0.35 -2.76 -4.30
N ALA A 199 -0.70 -3.85 -3.60
CA ALA A 199 0.19 -4.47 -2.64
C ALA A 199 1.47 -4.99 -3.33
N GLU A 200 1.35 -5.67 -4.47
CA GLU A 200 2.49 -6.15 -5.27
C GLU A 200 3.39 -5.01 -5.77
N ARG A 201 2.79 -3.85 -6.08
CA ARG A 201 3.51 -2.70 -6.62
C ARG A 201 4.26 -1.91 -5.56
N LEU A 202 3.66 -1.76 -4.38
CA LEU A 202 4.13 -0.81 -3.37
C LEU A 202 4.87 -1.47 -2.21
N CYS A 203 4.53 -2.73 -1.87
CA CYS A 203 4.89 -3.28 -0.58
C CYS A 203 6.11 -4.21 -0.68
N ASP A 204 7.03 -4.03 0.25
CA ASP A 204 8.19 -4.92 0.43
C ASP A 204 7.75 -6.25 1.04
N ARG A 205 6.82 -6.19 2.00
CA ARG A 205 6.16 -7.35 2.61
C ARG A 205 4.66 -7.12 2.70
N ILE A 206 3.91 -8.21 2.63
CA ILE A 206 2.45 -8.22 2.64
C ILE A 206 1.96 -9.21 3.69
N GLY A 207 1.07 -8.74 4.57
CA GLY A 207 0.26 -9.59 5.43
C GLY A 207 -1.13 -9.76 4.81
N ILE A 208 -1.54 -11.00 4.59
CA ILE A 208 -2.88 -11.34 4.08
C ILE A 208 -3.79 -11.61 5.26
N LEU A 209 -4.80 -10.76 5.41
CA LEU A 209 -5.76 -10.80 6.51
C LEU A 209 -7.12 -11.29 6.01
N ASP A 210 -7.69 -12.26 6.71
CA ASP A 210 -9.08 -12.69 6.48
C ASP A 210 -9.76 -13.03 7.80
N HIS A 211 -11.01 -12.56 7.97
CA HIS A 211 -11.81 -12.78 9.19
C HIS A 211 -11.05 -12.51 10.51
N GLY A 212 -10.24 -11.45 10.53
CA GLY A 212 -9.47 -11.03 11.71
C GLY A 212 -8.20 -11.82 11.98
N VAL A 213 -7.85 -12.79 11.14
CA VAL A 213 -6.69 -13.66 11.30
C VAL A 213 -5.68 -13.41 10.18
N MET A 214 -4.39 -13.37 10.52
CA MET A 214 -3.30 -13.33 9.55
C MET A 214 -3.14 -14.71 8.90
N GLN A 215 -3.51 -14.83 7.63
CA GLN A 215 -3.46 -16.08 6.87
C GLN A 215 -2.06 -16.40 6.35
N ALA A 216 -1.35 -15.36 5.90
CA ALA A 216 0.01 -15.48 5.41
C ALA A 216 0.73 -14.13 5.54
N GLU A 217 2.04 -14.15 5.66
CA GLU A 217 2.89 -12.96 5.69
C GLU A 217 4.22 -13.27 5.00
N GLY A 218 4.70 -12.35 4.18
CA GLY A 218 5.99 -12.50 3.49
C GLY A 218 6.19 -11.47 2.40
N THR A 219 7.32 -11.56 1.73
CA THR A 219 7.56 -10.87 0.46
C THR A 219 6.65 -11.44 -0.63
N ARG A 220 6.50 -10.70 -1.74
CA ARG A 220 5.73 -11.19 -2.89
C ARG A 220 6.16 -12.60 -3.32
N ASP A 221 7.46 -12.84 -3.41
CA ASP A 221 8.00 -14.13 -3.89
C ASP A 221 7.73 -15.26 -2.89
N GLU A 222 7.85 -15.00 -1.58
CA GLU A 222 7.50 -15.97 -0.53
C GLU A 222 6.01 -16.33 -0.57
N LEU A 223 5.12 -15.34 -0.76
CA LEU A 223 3.68 -15.58 -0.85
C LEU A 223 3.30 -16.36 -2.11
N LEU A 224 3.94 -16.11 -3.26
CA LEU A 224 3.74 -16.87 -4.49
C LEU A 224 4.11 -18.35 -4.31
N VAL A 225 5.17 -18.65 -3.56
CA VAL A 225 5.55 -20.04 -3.25
C VAL A 225 4.45 -20.74 -2.43
N LEU A 226 3.79 -20.04 -1.52
CA LEU A 226 2.71 -20.62 -0.70
C LEU A 226 1.46 -20.99 -1.51
N THR A 227 1.16 -20.26 -2.59
CA THR A 227 0.01 -20.57 -3.47
C THR A 227 0.23 -21.83 -4.29
N GLY A 228 1.47 -22.33 -4.37
CA GLY A 228 1.84 -23.46 -5.22
C GLY A 228 1.71 -23.14 -6.71
N GLU A 229 1.44 -21.89 -7.07
CA GLU A 229 1.41 -21.46 -8.45
C GLU A 229 2.81 -21.54 -9.04
N THR A 230 2.88 -22.25 -10.16
CA THR A 230 4.08 -22.29 -10.99
C THR A 230 3.95 -21.23 -12.07
N ASP A 231 5.03 -20.51 -12.33
CA ASP A 231 5.07 -19.56 -13.45
C ASP A 231 4.66 -20.25 -14.75
N ARG A 232 3.70 -19.65 -15.48
CA ARG A 232 3.34 -20.07 -16.82
C ARG A 232 4.19 -19.30 -17.81
N VAL A 233 5.13 -19.99 -18.43
CA VAL A 233 5.91 -19.41 -19.51
C VAL A 233 5.25 -19.77 -20.84
N HIS A 234 4.84 -18.75 -21.58
CA HIS A 234 4.31 -18.92 -22.95
C HIS A 234 5.45 -18.75 -23.94
N LEU A 235 5.74 -19.80 -24.69
CA LEU A 235 6.79 -19.81 -25.71
C LEU A 235 6.16 -19.94 -27.08
N GLU A 236 6.41 -18.96 -27.93
CA GLU A 236 6.03 -19.01 -29.36
C GLU A 236 7.27 -19.28 -30.21
N GLY A 237 7.16 -20.18 -31.14
CA GLY A 237 8.29 -20.52 -32.03
C GLY A 237 7.87 -21.37 -33.22
N THR A 238 8.72 -21.39 -34.23
CA THR A 238 8.55 -22.25 -35.41
C THR A 238 9.45 -23.47 -35.30
N GLY A 239 8.95 -24.67 -35.60
CA GLY A 239 9.75 -25.89 -35.56
C GLY A 239 8.96 -27.13 -35.13
N ASN A 240 9.71 -28.15 -34.67
CA ASN A 240 9.11 -29.41 -34.22
C ASN A 240 8.63 -29.30 -32.79
N LEU A 241 7.31 -29.18 -32.61
CA LEU A 241 6.65 -29.04 -31.31
C LEU A 241 6.94 -30.22 -30.34
N GLU A 242 7.03 -31.46 -30.88
CA GLU A 242 7.30 -32.66 -30.06
C GLU A 242 8.73 -32.66 -29.50
N ALA A 243 9.68 -32.27 -30.35
CA ALA A 243 11.06 -32.12 -29.89
C ALA A 243 11.22 -31.03 -28.85
N ALA A 244 10.59 -29.88 -29.07
CA ALA A 244 10.58 -28.76 -28.09
C ALA A 244 9.92 -29.16 -26.75
N THR A 245 8.76 -29.81 -26.82
CA THR A 245 8.05 -30.28 -25.61
C THR A 245 8.88 -31.31 -24.84
N THR A 246 9.57 -32.22 -25.56
CA THR A 246 10.42 -33.23 -24.95
C THR A 246 11.65 -32.59 -24.29
N ALA A 247 12.24 -31.60 -24.93
CA ALA A 247 13.39 -30.86 -24.37
C ALA A 247 12.99 -30.07 -23.10
N LEU A 248 11.85 -29.38 -23.13
CA LEU A 248 11.33 -28.63 -21.98
C LEU A 248 11.00 -29.54 -20.78
N ARG A 249 10.40 -30.70 -21.01
CA ARG A 249 10.12 -31.69 -19.94
C ARG A 249 11.37 -32.23 -19.24
N ARG A 250 12.54 -32.17 -19.89
CA ARG A 250 13.83 -32.59 -19.29
C ARG A 250 14.43 -31.53 -18.35
N LEU A 251 13.92 -30.30 -18.39
CA LEU A 251 14.36 -29.26 -17.46
C LEU A 251 13.73 -29.53 -16.09
N GLY A 252 14.57 -29.74 -15.06
CA GLY A 252 14.12 -30.09 -13.70
C GLY A 252 13.18 -29.06 -13.05
N ALA A 253 13.17 -27.83 -13.54
CA ALA A 253 12.29 -26.75 -13.08
C ALA A 253 10.90 -26.77 -13.72
N VAL A 254 10.66 -27.60 -14.77
CA VAL A 254 9.38 -27.61 -15.51
C VAL A 254 8.45 -28.69 -14.98
N LYS A 255 7.34 -28.31 -14.37
CA LYS A 255 6.33 -29.24 -13.80
C LYS A 255 5.41 -29.83 -14.86
N SER A 256 5.00 -29.04 -15.87
CA SER A 256 4.14 -29.50 -16.96
C SER A 256 4.40 -28.70 -18.23
N VAL A 257 4.23 -29.36 -19.40
CA VAL A 257 4.32 -28.71 -20.71
C VAL A 257 3.08 -29.09 -21.52
N THR A 258 2.32 -28.08 -21.97
CA THR A 258 1.21 -28.22 -22.91
C THR A 258 1.58 -27.51 -24.21
N GLY A 259 1.42 -28.16 -25.36
CA GLY A 259 1.66 -27.55 -26.65
C GLY A 259 0.39 -27.59 -27.52
N ASP A 260 0.05 -26.48 -28.18
CA ASP A 260 -1.07 -26.43 -29.14
C ASP A 260 -0.55 -26.04 -30.52
N ARG A 261 -1.06 -26.72 -31.56
CA ARG A 261 -0.67 -26.52 -32.97
C ARG A 261 -1.46 -25.41 -33.70
N ARG A 262 -2.24 -24.61 -32.99
CA ARG A 262 -3.24 -23.73 -33.60
C ARG A 262 -2.73 -22.44 -34.26
N ASN A 263 -1.43 -22.17 -34.33
CA ASN A 263 -0.88 -20.99 -35.02
C ASN A 263 0.28 -21.36 -35.95
N ILE A 264 -0.01 -22.14 -37.01
CA ILE A 264 0.85 -22.16 -38.21
C ILE A 264 0.03 -21.51 -39.32
N GLU A 265 -0.08 -20.20 -39.36
CA GLU A 265 -0.36 -19.49 -40.56
C GLU A 265 0.86 -19.64 -41.48
N ARG A 266 0.70 -20.47 -42.53
CA ARG A 266 1.59 -20.45 -43.69
C ARG A 266 1.41 -19.10 -44.37
N SER A 267 2.30 -18.15 -44.11
CA SER A 267 2.52 -17.07 -45.06
C SER A 267 3.17 -17.67 -46.31
N GLY A 268 2.31 -18.10 -47.21
CA GLY A 268 2.72 -18.46 -48.59
C GLY A 268 3.19 -17.17 -49.27
N CYS A 269 4.49 -17.08 -49.55
CA CYS A 269 5.01 -16.20 -50.56
C CYS A 269 4.54 -16.74 -51.95
N ASP A 270 3.47 -16.20 -52.49
CA ASP A 270 3.20 -16.21 -53.89
C ASP A 270 4.19 -15.25 -54.56
N CYS A 271 5.28 -15.80 -55.06
CA CYS A 271 6.07 -15.15 -56.12
C CYS A 271 5.40 -15.43 -57.45
N PRO A 272 4.92 -14.43 -58.19
CA PRO A 272 4.58 -14.64 -59.57
C PRO A 272 5.89 -14.65 -60.36
N CYS A 273 6.35 -15.84 -60.79
CA CYS A 273 7.32 -15.95 -61.87
C CYS A 273 6.57 -15.68 -63.16
N GLY A 274 7.03 -14.66 -63.85
CA GLY A 274 6.57 -14.16 -65.10
C GLY A 274 6.69 -15.10 -66.30
N GLY A 275 6.01 -14.77 -67.31
CA GLY A 275 6.21 -15.10 -68.69
C GLY A 275 6.70 -13.91 -69.43
#